data_0ae6aea8de5aa2a9f34540d5161c161a
#
_entry.id   0ae6aea8de5aa2a9f34540d5161c161a
#
_cell.length_a   1.000
_cell.length_b   1.000
_cell.length_c   1.000
_cell.angle_alpha   90.00
_cell.angle_beta   90.00
_cell.angle_gamma   90.00
#
_symmetry.space_group_name_H-M   'P 1'
#
loop_
_entity.id
_entity.type
_entity.pdbx_description
1 polymer ?
#
loop_
_entity_poly.entity_id
_entity_poly.type
_entity_poly.pdbx_seq_one_letter_code
_entity_poly.pdbx_strand_id
1 'polypeptide(L)'
;MKKWNYEVKGLSIQLRELINESNSDYSDCVKILKKAVEICEYIKTILSVKDKDIWEDSFDDMIRDVQDAIDYEISEDNDTEENEDIVNYYLGDFYDLCDTANIFLAV
;
A
#
# COMPACT_ATOMS: atom_id res chain seq x y z
N MET A 1 4.12 -16.18 -13.85
CA MET A 1 5.29 -15.62 -13.13
C MET A 1 5.01 -14.15 -12.78
N LYS A 2 5.24 -13.77 -11.53
CA LYS A 2 5.03 -12.38 -11.11
C LYS A 2 6.09 -11.46 -11.70
N LYS A 3 5.67 -10.25 -12.11
CA LYS A 3 6.58 -9.24 -12.62
C LYS A 3 7.48 -8.74 -11.52
N TRP A 4 8.79 -8.69 -11.80
CA TRP A 4 9.80 -8.27 -10.86
C TRP A 4 10.35 -6.91 -11.30
N ASN A 5 10.41 -5.97 -10.36
CA ASN A 5 10.93 -4.63 -10.61
C ASN A 5 11.76 -4.18 -9.40
N TYR A 6 12.95 -3.68 -9.64
CA TYR A 6 13.88 -3.29 -8.58
C TYR A 6 13.32 -2.21 -7.67
N GLU A 7 12.68 -1.18 -8.25
CA GLU A 7 12.15 -0.09 -7.45
C GLU A 7 10.96 -0.54 -6.61
N VAL A 8 10.05 -1.31 -7.19
CA VAL A 8 8.92 -1.86 -6.45
C VAL A 8 9.40 -2.78 -5.34
N LYS A 9 10.40 -3.61 -5.61
CA LYS A 9 10.99 -4.47 -4.59
C LYS A 9 11.59 -3.64 -3.45
N GLY A 10 12.39 -2.63 -3.79
CA GLY A 10 12.99 -1.73 -2.79
C GLY A 10 11.95 -1.02 -1.94
N LEU A 11 10.91 -0.47 -2.57
CA LEU A 11 9.81 0.19 -1.85
C LEU A 11 9.05 -0.80 -0.96
N SER A 12 8.83 -2.03 -1.41
CA SER A 12 8.15 -3.04 -0.61
C SER A 12 8.98 -3.50 0.58
N ILE A 13 10.31 -3.55 0.45
CA ILE A 13 11.19 -3.80 1.59
C ILE A 13 11.09 -2.67 2.61
N GLN A 14 11.05 -1.41 2.16
CA GLN A 14 10.86 -0.27 3.05
C GLN A 14 9.51 -0.36 3.78
N LEU A 15 8.45 -0.76 3.08
CA LEU A 15 7.15 -0.97 3.70
C LEU A 15 7.23 -2.03 4.81
N ARG A 16 7.89 -3.16 4.53
CA ARG A 16 8.05 -4.22 5.52
C ARG A 16 8.81 -3.73 6.75
N GLU A 17 9.88 -2.94 6.54
CA GLU A 17 10.65 -2.36 7.64
C GLU A 17 9.78 -1.43 8.50
N LEU A 18 8.97 -0.58 7.88
CA LEU A 18 8.04 0.30 8.60
C LEU A 18 7.06 -0.51 9.44
N ILE A 19 6.52 -1.61 8.88
CA ILE A 19 5.60 -2.48 9.60
C ILE A 19 6.29 -3.14 10.80
N ASN A 20 7.50 -3.66 10.60
CA ASN A 20 8.25 -4.36 11.64
C ASN A 20 8.67 -3.44 12.78
N GLU A 21 8.92 -2.16 12.50
CA GLU A 21 9.34 -1.17 13.48
C GLU A 21 8.16 -0.42 14.09
N SER A 22 6.94 -0.68 13.62
CA SER A 22 5.75 0.06 14.04
C SER A 22 5.36 -0.25 15.49
N ASN A 23 5.01 0.79 16.22
CA ASN A 23 4.36 0.70 17.53
C ASN A 23 2.83 0.90 17.41
N SER A 24 2.31 0.91 16.19
CA SER A 24 0.89 1.09 15.87
C SER A 24 0.31 2.42 16.38
N ASP A 25 1.16 3.42 16.61
CA ASP A 25 0.68 4.77 16.89
C ASP A 25 0.24 5.46 15.59
N TYR A 26 -0.39 6.63 15.73
CA TYR A 26 -0.90 7.38 14.59
C TYR A 26 0.20 7.66 13.56
N SER A 27 1.36 8.14 14.00
CA SER A 27 2.47 8.50 13.12
C SER A 27 2.97 7.30 12.31
N ASP A 28 3.13 6.15 12.96
CA ASP A 28 3.60 4.93 12.30
C ASP A 28 2.58 4.42 11.29
N CYS A 29 1.30 4.44 11.66
CA CYS A 29 0.21 4.02 10.77
C CYS A 29 0.14 4.89 9.51
N VAL A 30 0.30 6.21 9.66
CA VAL A 30 0.33 7.13 8.53
C VAL A 30 1.51 6.82 7.61
N LYS A 31 2.68 6.57 8.16
CA LYS A 31 3.87 6.25 7.37
C LYS A 31 3.68 4.97 6.55
N ILE A 32 3.10 3.94 7.16
CA ILE A 32 2.83 2.67 6.50
C ILE A 32 1.87 2.87 5.32
N LEU A 33 0.75 3.55 5.55
CA LEU A 33 -0.24 3.78 4.50
C LEU A 33 0.30 4.68 3.39
N LYS A 34 1.08 5.70 3.72
CA LYS A 34 1.73 6.55 2.71
C LYS A 34 2.71 5.76 1.85
N LYS A 35 3.42 4.79 2.43
CA LYS A 35 4.30 3.92 1.66
C LYS A 35 3.51 3.06 0.68
N ALA A 36 2.37 2.52 1.07
CA ALA A 36 1.50 1.77 0.17
C ALA A 36 1.03 2.64 -1.01
N VAL A 37 0.65 3.90 -0.75
CA VAL A 37 0.28 4.86 -1.81
C VAL A 37 1.46 5.09 -2.75
N GLU A 38 2.65 5.33 -2.21
CA GLU A 38 3.86 5.54 -3.00
C GLU A 38 4.14 4.35 -3.93
N ILE A 39 3.99 3.14 -3.42
CA ILE A 39 4.17 1.92 -4.22
C ILE A 39 3.14 1.85 -5.35
N CYS A 40 1.87 2.13 -5.04
CA CYS A 40 0.81 2.13 -6.05
C CYS A 40 1.08 3.16 -7.16
N GLU A 41 1.49 4.37 -6.78
CA GLU A 41 1.83 5.42 -7.75
C GLU A 41 2.98 5.00 -8.65
N TYR A 42 4.01 4.38 -8.08
CA TYR A 42 5.14 3.88 -8.86
C TYR A 42 4.72 2.75 -9.80
N ILE A 43 3.92 1.80 -9.32
CA ILE A 43 3.42 0.69 -10.15
C ILE A 43 2.71 1.22 -11.38
N LYS A 44 1.90 2.26 -11.25
CA LYS A 44 1.21 2.88 -12.39
C LYS A 44 2.18 3.34 -13.47
N THR A 45 3.39 3.77 -13.10
CA THR A 45 4.38 4.27 -14.07
C THR A 45 5.06 3.15 -14.84
N ILE A 46 5.07 1.93 -14.31
CA ILE A 46 5.77 0.79 -14.92
C ILE A 46 4.85 -0.18 -15.64
N LEU A 47 3.54 0.01 -15.56
CA LEU A 47 2.59 -0.85 -16.27
C LEU A 47 2.76 -0.71 -17.78
N SER A 48 2.72 -1.84 -18.51
CA SER A 48 2.63 -1.83 -19.96
C SER A 48 1.30 -1.20 -20.41
N VAL A 49 1.19 -0.82 -21.68
CA VAL A 49 -0.06 -0.26 -22.21
C VAL A 49 -1.23 -1.21 -21.96
N LYS A 50 -1.02 -2.49 -22.19
CA LYS A 50 -2.05 -3.53 -21.97
C LYS A 50 -2.44 -3.62 -20.49
N ASP A 51 -1.47 -3.62 -19.61
CA ASP A 51 -1.72 -3.73 -18.17
C ASP A 51 -2.36 -2.46 -17.60
N LYS A 52 -2.04 -1.28 -18.16
CA LYS A 52 -2.72 -0.02 -17.80
C LYS A 52 -4.21 -0.10 -18.09
N ASP A 53 -4.59 -0.62 -19.25
CA ASP A 53 -5.99 -0.76 -19.62
C ASP A 53 -6.77 -1.64 -18.62
N ILE A 54 -6.07 -2.59 -18.01
CA ILE A 54 -6.71 -3.53 -17.06
C ILE A 54 -6.66 -3.02 -15.63
N TRP A 55 -5.53 -2.47 -15.19
CA TRP A 55 -5.23 -2.27 -13.77
C TRP A 55 -5.13 -0.82 -13.31
N GLU A 56 -4.97 0.17 -14.21
CA GLU A 56 -4.75 1.57 -13.81
C GLU A 56 -5.86 2.09 -12.90
N ASP A 57 -7.13 1.84 -13.26
CA ASP A 57 -8.25 2.30 -12.45
C ASP A 57 -8.27 1.65 -11.07
N SER A 58 -7.89 0.37 -10.98
CA SER A 58 -7.83 -0.34 -9.70
C SER A 58 -6.77 0.25 -8.78
N PHE A 59 -5.60 0.62 -9.33
CA PHE A 59 -4.55 1.29 -8.55
C PHE A 59 -4.95 2.71 -8.18
N ASP A 60 -5.63 3.44 -9.07
CA ASP A 60 -6.16 4.77 -8.75
C ASP A 60 -7.18 4.69 -7.60
N ASP A 61 -8.08 3.71 -7.62
CA ASP A 61 -9.06 3.50 -6.56
C ASP A 61 -8.36 3.15 -5.24
N MET A 62 -7.33 2.31 -5.28
CA MET A 62 -6.56 1.95 -4.08
C MET A 62 -5.86 3.17 -3.49
N ILE A 63 -5.24 4.00 -4.32
CA ILE A 63 -4.59 5.25 -3.87
C ILE A 63 -5.61 6.14 -3.17
N ARG A 64 -6.76 6.34 -3.79
CA ARG A 64 -7.83 7.17 -3.21
C ARG A 64 -8.32 6.60 -1.88
N ASP A 65 -8.60 5.31 -1.83
CA ASP A 65 -9.14 4.67 -0.63
C ASP A 65 -8.15 4.73 0.53
N VAL A 66 -6.87 4.47 0.25
CA VAL A 66 -5.83 4.55 1.28
C VAL A 66 -5.63 6.01 1.73
N GLN A 67 -5.66 6.97 0.80
CA GLN A 67 -5.53 8.37 1.15
C GLN A 67 -6.71 8.83 2.01
N ASP A 68 -7.92 8.38 1.72
CA ASP A 68 -9.10 8.65 2.54
C ASP A 68 -8.96 8.04 3.93
N ALA A 69 -8.38 6.85 4.03
CA ALA A 69 -8.10 6.24 5.34
C ALA A 69 -7.12 7.09 6.17
N ILE A 70 -6.08 7.62 5.54
CA ILE A 70 -5.12 8.51 6.20
C ILE A 70 -5.82 9.79 6.69
N ASP A 71 -6.69 10.36 5.85
CA ASP A 71 -7.31 11.65 6.13
C ASP A 71 -8.49 11.56 7.10
N TYR A 72 -9.24 10.44 7.10
CA TYR A 72 -10.53 10.35 7.78
C TYR A 72 -10.70 9.18 8.74
N GLU A 73 -9.92 8.11 8.61
CA GLU A 73 -10.12 6.91 9.42
C GLU A 73 -9.06 6.76 10.51
N ILE A 74 -7.77 6.93 10.17
CA ILE A 74 -6.68 6.92 11.15
C ILE A 74 -6.77 8.19 11.97
N SER A 75 -6.65 8.08 13.30
CA SER A 75 -6.75 9.22 14.18
C SER A 75 -5.89 9.05 15.44
N GLU A 76 -5.39 10.15 15.96
CA GLU A 76 -4.71 10.18 17.26
C GLU A 76 -5.69 9.85 18.40
N ASP A 77 -6.98 10.06 18.17
CA ASP A 77 -8.04 9.76 19.14
C ASP A 77 -8.42 8.28 19.18
N ASN A 78 -8.07 7.52 18.14
CA ASN A 78 -8.27 6.07 18.12
C ASN A 78 -7.24 5.41 19.04
N ASP A 79 -7.59 4.26 19.63
CA ASP A 79 -6.57 3.46 20.29
C ASP A 79 -5.67 2.77 19.24
N THR A 80 -4.55 2.20 19.72
CA THR A 80 -3.59 1.58 18.80
C THR A 80 -4.17 0.39 18.06
N GLU A 81 -5.05 -0.37 18.70
CA GLU A 81 -5.71 -1.53 18.07
C GLU A 81 -6.62 -1.10 16.92
N GLU A 82 -7.40 -0.02 17.11
CA GLU A 82 -8.27 0.50 16.05
C GLU A 82 -7.45 0.94 14.83
N ASN A 83 -6.39 1.70 15.04
CA ASN A 83 -5.52 2.14 13.95
C ASN A 83 -4.82 0.97 13.26
N GLU A 84 -4.37 -0.01 14.03
CA GLU A 84 -3.74 -1.21 13.48
C GLU A 84 -4.72 -2.01 12.62
N ASP A 85 -5.97 -2.16 13.06
CA ASP A 85 -7.00 -2.86 12.29
C ASP A 85 -7.26 -2.16 10.96
N ILE A 86 -7.32 -0.83 10.95
CA ILE A 86 -7.50 -0.05 9.72
C ILE A 86 -6.33 -0.27 8.77
N VAL A 87 -5.10 -0.17 9.26
CA VAL A 87 -3.90 -0.40 8.47
C VAL A 87 -3.90 -1.81 7.88
N ASN A 88 -4.19 -2.82 8.68
CA ASN A 88 -4.20 -4.21 8.22
C ASN A 88 -5.25 -4.45 7.14
N TYR A 89 -6.42 -3.82 7.27
CA TYR A 89 -7.48 -3.91 6.26
C TYR A 89 -7.00 -3.39 4.90
N TYR A 90 -6.43 -2.19 4.87
CA TYR A 90 -5.97 -1.58 3.61
C TYR A 90 -4.72 -2.27 3.06
N LEU A 91 -3.80 -2.72 3.91
CA LEU A 91 -2.66 -3.49 3.46
C LEU A 91 -3.08 -4.82 2.84
N GLY A 92 -4.09 -5.48 3.41
CA GLY A 92 -4.64 -6.71 2.83
C GLY A 92 -5.16 -6.48 1.42
N ASP A 93 -5.96 -5.44 1.22
CA ASP A 93 -6.47 -5.07 -0.09
C ASP A 93 -5.34 -4.70 -1.06
N PHE A 94 -4.33 -3.97 -0.58
CA PHE A 94 -3.17 -3.60 -1.37
C PHE A 94 -2.39 -4.84 -1.84
N TYR A 95 -2.13 -5.77 -0.94
CA TYR A 95 -1.42 -7.01 -1.29
C TYR A 95 -2.21 -7.85 -2.29
N ASP A 96 -3.51 -7.95 -2.09
CA ASP A 96 -4.40 -8.68 -3.01
C ASP A 96 -4.39 -8.06 -4.41
N LEU A 97 -4.44 -6.73 -4.49
CA LEU A 97 -4.39 -6.04 -5.78
C LEU A 97 -3.07 -6.30 -6.50
N CYS A 98 -1.95 -6.17 -5.81
CA CYS A 98 -0.64 -6.43 -6.39
C CYS A 98 -0.50 -7.89 -6.83
N ASP A 99 -1.00 -8.82 -6.03
CA ASP A 99 -0.99 -10.25 -6.37
C ASP A 99 -1.84 -10.52 -7.63
N THR A 100 -3.04 -9.96 -7.68
CA THR A 100 -3.95 -10.11 -8.82
C THR A 100 -3.37 -9.49 -10.10
N ALA A 101 -2.71 -8.34 -9.97
CA ALA A 101 -2.03 -7.67 -11.08
C ALA A 101 -0.69 -8.33 -11.45
N ASN A 102 -0.33 -9.40 -10.75
CA ASN A 102 0.89 -10.17 -10.99
C ASN A 102 2.17 -9.36 -10.74
N ILE A 103 2.16 -8.50 -9.73
CA ILE A 103 3.30 -7.69 -9.30
C ILE A 103 3.97 -8.38 -8.11
N PHE A 104 5.29 -8.54 -8.17
CA PHE A 104 6.05 -9.11 -7.05
C PHE A 104 6.31 -8.05 -5.98
N LEU A 105 5.97 -8.38 -4.73
CA LEU A 105 6.32 -7.59 -3.55
C LEU A 105 7.19 -8.45 -2.60
N ALA A 106 8.22 -7.84 -2.03
CA ALA A 106 9.11 -8.50 -1.07
C ALA A 106 8.56 -8.35 0.38
N VAL A 107 7.33 -8.77 0.60
CA VAL A 107 6.65 -8.66 1.91
C VAL A 107 6.25 -10.01 2.47
#